data_b2e3a042258d726b766f1fb96bf5cc47
#
_entry.id   b2e3a042258d726b766f1fb96bf5cc47
#
_cell.length_a   1.000
_cell.length_b   1.000
_cell.length_c   1.000
_cell.angle_alpha   90.00
_cell.angle_beta   90.00
_cell.angle_gamma   90.00
#
_symmetry.space_group_name_H-M   'P 1'
#
loop_
_entity.id
_entity.type
_entity.pdbx_description
1 polymer ?
#
loop_
_entity_poly.entity_id
_entity_poly.type
_entity_poly.pdbx_seq_one_letter_code
_entity_poly.pdbx_strand_id
1 'polypeptide(L)'
;VKILCGLVEAALLRAFSYQAILYQEQHVNGMIFLKEPYFLEKLKLYHSMFEEQIAEYTLLKLDRKQMTAEEASDILETKIREIDTAGMNEDGEIYLILHQTSPENAEIVIKRLTESGFSCQIVTWIQEEWNRNEN
;
A
#
# COMPACT_ATOMS: atom_id res chain seq x y z
N VAL A 1 4.03 27.68 33.83
CA VAL A 1 4.50 27.54 32.43
C VAL A 1 5.09 26.14 32.22
N LYS A 2 5.90 25.63 33.17
CA LYS A 2 6.45 24.26 33.07
C LYS A 2 5.38 23.17 33.05
N ILE A 3 4.27 23.37 33.76
CA ILE A 3 3.17 22.39 33.83
C ILE A 3 2.49 22.26 32.47
N LEU A 4 2.26 23.41 31.80
CA LEU A 4 1.67 23.39 30.45
C LEU A 4 2.55 22.72 29.43
N CYS A 5 3.86 22.94 29.46
CA CYS A 5 4.83 22.29 28.62
C CYS A 5 4.83 20.76 28.82
N GLY A 6 4.79 20.32 30.11
CA GLY A 6 4.72 18.90 30.42
C GLY A 6 3.47 18.22 29.90
N LEU A 7 2.32 18.90 29.98
CA LEU A 7 1.05 18.35 29.43
C LEU A 7 1.09 18.20 27.93
N VAL A 8 1.66 19.18 27.21
CA VAL A 8 1.80 19.11 25.76
C VAL A 8 2.71 17.96 25.34
N GLU A 9 3.85 17.80 26.03
CA GLU A 9 4.77 16.69 25.77
C GLU A 9 4.11 15.33 25.99
N ALA A 10 3.36 15.16 27.07
CA ALA A 10 2.64 13.91 27.33
C ALA A 10 1.61 13.61 26.27
N ALA A 11 0.86 14.61 25.79
CA ALA A 11 -0.12 14.44 24.73
C ALA A 11 0.54 14.03 23.42
N LEU A 12 1.68 14.62 23.06
CA LEU A 12 2.44 14.27 21.86
C LEU A 12 2.96 12.84 21.92
N LEU A 13 3.51 12.40 23.05
CA LEU A 13 3.99 11.03 23.21
C LEU A 13 2.88 10.02 23.08
N ARG A 14 1.68 10.29 23.61
CA ARG A 14 0.52 9.42 23.46
C ARG A 14 0.08 9.34 22.00
N ALA A 15 0.08 10.46 21.28
CA ALA A 15 -0.29 10.50 19.86
C ALA A 15 0.67 9.66 19.01
N PHE A 16 1.97 9.77 19.25
CA PHE A 16 2.97 8.97 18.54
C PHE A 16 2.83 7.48 18.83
N SER A 17 2.60 7.11 20.11
CA SER A 17 2.39 5.70 20.48
C SER A 17 1.16 5.11 19.81
N TYR A 18 0.07 5.86 19.75
CA TYR A 18 -1.16 5.43 19.10
C TYR A 18 -0.97 5.21 17.59
N GLN A 19 -0.28 6.14 16.92
CA GLN A 19 0.03 6.02 15.49
C GLN A 19 0.91 4.82 15.21
N ALA A 20 1.89 4.53 16.05
CA ALA A 20 2.76 3.37 15.90
C ALA A 20 1.97 2.07 16.02
N ILE A 21 1.05 1.99 16.99
CA ILE A 21 0.18 0.82 17.16
C ILE A 21 -0.72 0.62 15.94
N LEU A 22 -1.34 1.69 15.43
CA LEU A 22 -2.17 1.63 14.22
C LEU A 22 -1.36 1.14 13.02
N TYR A 23 -0.14 1.64 12.85
CA TYR A 23 0.72 1.19 11.76
C TYR A 23 0.98 -0.31 11.85
N GLN A 24 1.30 -0.82 13.02
CA GLN A 24 1.56 -2.24 13.24
C GLN A 24 0.32 -3.10 12.97
N GLU A 25 -0.86 -2.62 13.37
CA GLU A 25 -2.12 -3.34 13.13
C GLU A 25 -2.47 -3.42 11.65
N GLN A 26 -2.19 -2.35 10.90
CA GLN A 26 -2.57 -2.24 9.49
C GLN A 26 -1.56 -2.88 8.54
N HIS A 27 -0.31 -3.03 8.97
CA HIS A 27 0.78 -3.53 8.12
C HIS A 27 1.19 -4.94 8.50
N VAL A 28 1.69 -5.66 7.50
CA VAL A 28 2.21 -7.02 7.70
C VAL A 28 3.59 -6.92 8.35
N ASN A 29 3.71 -7.41 9.56
CA ASN A 29 4.97 -7.63 10.35
C ASN A 29 6.19 -6.78 9.96
N GLY A 30 6.11 -5.45 10.16
CA GLY A 30 7.25 -4.56 9.89
C GLY A 30 7.54 -4.29 8.43
N MET A 31 6.71 -4.78 7.52
CA MET A 31 6.82 -4.55 6.09
C MET A 31 5.96 -3.36 5.66
N ILE A 32 6.18 -2.87 4.45
CA ILE A 32 5.38 -1.76 3.91
C ILE A 32 3.97 -2.19 3.45
N PHE A 33 3.71 -3.50 3.40
CA PHE A 33 2.46 -4.02 2.87
C PHE A 33 1.32 -3.84 3.85
N LEU A 34 0.24 -3.19 3.40
CA LEU A 34 -1.01 -3.17 4.14
C LEU A 34 -1.63 -4.56 4.13
N LYS A 35 -2.25 -4.93 5.25
CA LYS A 35 -3.05 -6.15 5.31
C LYS A 35 -4.27 -6.01 4.40
N GLU A 36 -4.77 -7.14 3.91
CA GLU A 36 -5.85 -7.19 2.92
C GLU A 36 -7.03 -6.28 3.21
N PRO A 37 -7.65 -6.26 4.41
CA PRO A 37 -8.81 -5.40 4.64
C PRO A 37 -8.51 -3.91 4.47
N TYR A 38 -7.36 -3.49 4.95
CA TYR A 38 -6.95 -2.07 4.88
C TYR A 38 -6.56 -1.66 3.47
N PHE A 39 -5.92 -2.56 2.74
CA PHE A 39 -5.60 -2.32 1.33
C PHE A 39 -6.87 -2.19 0.50
N LEU A 40 -7.85 -3.06 0.75
CA LEU A 40 -9.13 -3.04 0.03
C LEU A 40 -9.89 -1.75 0.28
N GLU A 41 -9.88 -1.23 1.50
CA GLU A 41 -10.49 0.07 1.80
C GLU A 41 -9.85 1.19 0.99
N LYS A 42 -8.53 1.20 0.90
CA LYS A 42 -7.81 2.19 0.09
C LYS A 42 -8.15 2.06 -1.39
N LEU A 43 -8.20 0.84 -1.89
CA LEU A 43 -8.54 0.57 -3.28
C LEU A 43 -9.96 1.06 -3.61
N LYS A 44 -10.92 0.80 -2.74
CA LYS A 44 -12.28 1.27 -2.90
C LYS A 44 -12.36 2.79 -2.94
N LEU A 45 -11.58 3.46 -2.08
CA LEU A 45 -11.52 4.92 -2.06
C LEU A 45 -10.99 5.48 -3.39
N TYR A 46 -9.86 4.94 -3.86
CA TYR A 46 -9.26 5.40 -5.12
C TYR A 46 -10.15 5.10 -6.32
N HIS A 47 -10.84 3.96 -6.30
CA HIS A 47 -11.77 3.60 -7.36
C HIS A 47 -12.97 4.55 -7.40
N SER A 48 -13.51 4.94 -6.24
CA SER A 48 -14.57 5.94 -6.15
C SER A 48 -14.13 7.29 -6.72
N MET A 49 -12.89 7.70 -6.40
CA MET A 49 -12.33 8.95 -6.93
C MET A 49 -12.16 8.89 -8.45
N PHE A 50 -11.81 7.73 -8.97
CA PHE A 50 -11.70 7.51 -10.42
C PHE A 50 -13.08 7.61 -11.10
N GLU A 51 -14.09 6.96 -10.54
CA GLU A 51 -15.46 7.00 -11.08
C GLU A 51 -16.03 8.43 -11.07
N GLU A 52 -15.69 9.22 -10.06
CA GLU A 52 -16.11 10.61 -9.95
C GLU A 52 -15.22 11.56 -10.76
N GLN A 53 -14.24 11.04 -11.47
CA GLN A 53 -13.31 11.80 -12.30
C GLN A 53 -12.45 12.79 -11.49
N ILE A 54 -12.23 12.51 -10.21
CA ILE A 54 -11.39 13.33 -9.34
C ILE A 54 -9.90 12.99 -9.52
N ALA A 55 -9.58 11.70 -9.65
CA ALA A 55 -8.19 11.25 -9.77
C ALA A 55 -8.09 9.93 -10.53
N GLU A 56 -6.96 9.72 -11.19
CA GLU A 56 -6.64 8.44 -11.81
C GLU A 56 -5.85 7.56 -10.85
N TYR A 57 -5.91 6.26 -11.07
CA TYR A 57 -5.02 5.30 -10.42
C TYR A 57 -4.78 4.12 -11.34
N THR A 58 -3.69 3.40 -11.10
CA THR A 58 -3.40 2.13 -11.77
C THR A 58 -3.11 1.09 -10.71
N LEU A 59 -3.74 -0.07 -10.83
CA LEU A 59 -3.53 -1.19 -9.92
C LEU A 59 -2.62 -2.20 -10.59
N LEU A 60 -1.54 -2.56 -9.91
CA LEU A 60 -0.59 -3.57 -10.36
C LEU A 60 -0.63 -4.78 -9.45
N LYS A 61 -0.53 -5.96 -10.06
CA LYS A 61 -0.27 -7.20 -9.33
C LYS A 61 1.20 -7.54 -9.54
N LEU A 62 1.94 -7.77 -8.46
CA LEU A 62 3.36 -8.04 -8.49
C LEU A 62 3.63 -9.49 -8.13
N ASP A 63 4.47 -10.15 -8.94
CA ASP A 63 5.00 -11.45 -8.60
C ASP A 63 6.42 -11.25 -8.09
N ARG A 64 6.68 -11.62 -6.83
CA ARG A 64 7.98 -11.49 -6.20
C ARG A 64 8.94 -12.62 -6.56
N LYS A 65 8.48 -13.58 -7.32
CA LYS A 65 9.26 -14.76 -7.75
C LYS A 65 9.85 -15.49 -6.54
N GLN A 66 11.18 -15.59 -6.48
CA GLN A 66 11.87 -16.30 -5.38
C GLN A 66 12.23 -15.39 -4.21
N MET A 67 11.90 -14.10 -4.27
CA MET A 67 12.16 -13.18 -3.18
C MET A 67 11.27 -13.50 -1.97
N THR A 68 11.82 -13.31 -0.77
CA THR A 68 11.00 -13.34 0.43
C THR A 68 10.13 -12.09 0.49
N ALA A 69 9.08 -12.12 1.33
CA ALA A 69 8.22 -10.94 1.51
C ALA A 69 9.02 -9.76 2.06
N GLU A 70 9.96 -10.01 2.97
CA GLU A 70 10.82 -8.97 3.55
C GLU A 70 11.73 -8.34 2.49
N GLU A 71 12.33 -9.15 1.63
CA GLU A 71 13.18 -8.64 0.53
C GLU A 71 12.35 -7.79 -0.42
N ALA A 72 11.15 -8.24 -0.78
CA ALA A 72 10.24 -7.49 -1.65
C ALA A 72 9.86 -6.17 -1.02
N SER A 73 9.56 -6.16 0.27
CA SER A 73 9.22 -4.94 1.02
C SER A 73 10.36 -3.93 0.98
N ASP A 74 11.58 -4.39 1.26
CA ASP A 74 12.75 -3.51 1.28
C ASP A 74 13.03 -2.89 -0.10
N ILE A 75 12.90 -3.67 -1.16
CA ILE A 75 13.09 -3.18 -2.53
C ILE A 75 12.00 -2.16 -2.89
N LEU A 76 10.75 -2.49 -2.62
CA LEU A 76 9.62 -1.61 -2.95
C LEU A 76 9.69 -0.29 -2.20
N GLU A 77 10.12 -0.31 -0.94
CA GLU A 77 10.25 0.90 -0.14
C GLU A 77 11.14 1.95 -0.81
N THR A 78 12.17 1.52 -1.55
CA THR A 78 13.08 2.41 -2.26
C THR A 78 12.62 2.77 -3.67
N LYS A 79 11.68 2.02 -4.24
CA LYS A 79 11.28 2.16 -5.65
C LYS A 79 9.92 2.81 -5.87
N ILE A 80 9.07 2.85 -4.86
CA ILE A 80 7.74 3.47 -4.96
C ILE A 80 7.71 4.81 -4.24
N ARG A 81 6.71 5.64 -4.59
CA ARG A 81 6.52 6.95 -3.97
C ARG A 81 5.72 6.80 -2.66
N GLU A 82 5.76 7.82 -1.79
CA GLU A 82 4.97 7.83 -0.56
C GLU A 82 3.47 7.74 -0.82
N ILE A 83 3.01 8.29 -1.94
CA ILE A 83 1.58 8.27 -2.30
C ILE A 83 1.16 6.92 -2.89
N ASP A 84 2.10 6.07 -3.27
CA ASP A 84 1.78 4.73 -3.76
C ASP A 84 1.52 3.80 -2.57
N THR A 85 0.58 2.89 -2.74
CA THR A 85 0.15 2.00 -1.65
C THR A 85 0.39 0.55 -2.04
N ALA A 86 1.24 -0.14 -1.27
CA ALA A 86 1.49 -1.57 -1.44
C ALA A 86 0.65 -2.36 -0.44
N GLY A 87 0.16 -3.51 -0.87
CA GLY A 87 -0.62 -4.40 -0.01
C GLY A 87 -0.34 -5.86 -0.32
N MET A 88 -0.65 -6.71 0.64
CA MET A 88 -0.49 -8.15 0.52
C MET A 88 -1.75 -8.84 1.01
N ASN A 89 -2.26 -9.79 0.23
CA ASN A 89 -3.42 -10.56 0.65
C ASN A 89 -3.00 -11.77 1.50
N GLU A 90 -3.96 -12.55 1.95
CA GLU A 90 -3.71 -13.71 2.81
C GLU A 90 -2.90 -14.80 2.10
N ASP A 91 -2.97 -14.86 0.77
CA ASP A 91 -2.22 -15.81 -0.04
C ASP A 91 -0.78 -15.37 -0.31
N GLY A 92 -0.39 -14.20 0.19
CA GLY A 92 0.96 -13.66 -0.01
C GLY A 92 1.16 -12.98 -1.35
N GLU A 93 0.08 -12.71 -2.09
CA GLU A 93 0.14 -11.97 -3.34
C GLU A 93 0.28 -10.48 -3.06
N ILE A 94 1.12 -9.79 -3.84
CA ILE A 94 1.41 -8.37 -3.67
C ILE A 94 0.65 -7.56 -4.70
N TYR A 95 0.01 -6.49 -4.24
CA TYR A 95 -0.67 -5.52 -5.08
C TYR A 95 -0.12 -4.13 -4.80
N LEU A 96 -0.11 -3.28 -5.81
CA LEU A 96 0.40 -1.92 -5.72
C LEU A 96 -0.59 -0.97 -6.38
N ILE A 97 -1.03 0.04 -5.65
CA ILE A 97 -1.87 1.12 -6.18
C ILE A 97 -0.97 2.30 -6.51
N LEU A 98 -0.91 2.68 -7.79
CA LEU A 98 -0.20 3.87 -8.24
C LEU A 98 -1.19 5.01 -8.32
N HIS A 99 -1.13 5.92 -7.35
CA HIS A 99 -2.05 7.06 -7.28
C HIS A 99 -1.65 8.14 -8.28
N GLN A 100 -2.65 8.76 -8.92
CA GLN A 100 -2.45 9.81 -9.94
C GLN A 100 -1.55 9.33 -11.10
N THR A 101 -1.75 8.08 -11.51
CA THR A 101 -0.93 7.46 -12.55
C THR A 101 -1.83 6.81 -13.59
N SER A 102 -1.64 7.19 -14.85
CA SER A 102 -2.29 6.52 -15.98
C SER A 102 -1.60 5.20 -16.29
N PRO A 103 -2.26 4.28 -17.02
CA PRO A 103 -1.59 3.04 -17.44
C PRO A 103 -0.31 3.27 -18.24
N GLU A 104 -0.26 4.34 -19.03
CA GLU A 104 0.92 4.70 -19.82
C GLU A 104 2.09 5.08 -18.92
N ASN A 105 1.83 5.87 -17.89
CA ASN A 105 2.85 6.26 -16.90
C ASN A 105 3.22 5.09 -16.00
N ALA A 106 2.29 4.16 -15.77
CA ALA A 106 2.56 2.97 -14.97
C ALA A 106 3.62 2.08 -15.61
N GLU A 107 3.78 2.11 -16.92
CA GLU A 107 4.80 1.32 -17.61
C GLU A 107 6.22 1.70 -17.17
N ILE A 108 6.45 2.96 -16.84
CA ILE A 108 7.73 3.42 -16.32
C ILE A 108 8.05 2.72 -14.99
N VAL A 109 7.03 2.64 -14.12
CA VAL A 109 7.15 1.95 -12.82
C VAL A 109 7.33 0.46 -13.02
N ILE A 110 6.55 -0.14 -13.93
CA ILE A 110 6.65 -1.57 -14.25
C ILE A 110 8.06 -1.92 -14.71
N LYS A 111 8.64 -1.11 -15.58
CA LYS A 111 10.00 -1.34 -16.06
C LYS A 111 11.00 -1.29 -14.91
N ARG A 112 10.87 -0.30 -14.02
CA ARG A 112 11.73 -0.16 -12.86
C ARG A 112 11.65 -1.37 -11.93
N LEU A 113 10.43 -1.84 -11.69
CA LEU A 113 10.19 -2.99 -10.82
C LEU A 113 10.64 -4.29 -11.47
N THR A 114 10.48 -4.43 -12.78
CA THR A 114 10.96 -5.59 -13.53
C THR A 114 12.49 -5.68 -13.46
N GLU A 115 13.17 -4.56 -13.55
CA GLU A 115 14.63 -4.50 -13.38
C GLU A 115 15.05 -4.87 -11.96
N SER A 116 14.18 -4.68 -11.00
CA SER A 116 14.43 -5.03 -9.59
C SER A 116 14.09 -6.50 -9.26
N GLY A 117 13.57 -7.26 -10.21
CA GLY A 117 13.30 -8.68 -10.04
C GLY A 117 11.84 -9.06 -9.90
N PHE A 118 10.92 -8.12 -10.03
CA PHE A 118 9.48 -8.39 -9.99
C PHE A 118 8.92 -8.66 -11.39
N SER A 119 7.83 -9.42 -11.44
CA SER A 119 6.96 -9.48 -12.60
C SER A 119 5.71 -8.65 -12.28
N CYS A 120 5.36 -7.74 -13.18
CA CYS A 120 4.25 -6.81 -12.94
C CYS A 120 3.16 -7.00 -13.98
N GLN A 121 1.91 -6.89 -13.55
CA GLN A 121 0.75 -6.98 -14.41
C GLN A 121 -0.24 -5.90 -14.02
N ILE A 122 -0.75 -5.14 -15.00
CA ILE A 122 -1.82 -4.18 -14.76
C ILE A 122 -3.12 -4.97 -14.59
N VAL A 123 -3.84 -4.69 -13.51
CA VAL A 123 -5.07 -5.37 -13.16
C VAL A 123 -6.21 -4.36 -13.16
N THR A 124 -7.36 -4.77 -13.66
CA THR A 124 -8.58 -3.97 -13.55
C THR A 124 -9.17 -4.14 -12.15
N TRP A 125 -10.35 -3.61 -11.90
CA TRP A 125 -10.98 -3.68 -10.59
C TRP A 125 -11.13 -5.14 -10.12
N ILE A 126 -10.65 -5.46 -8.91
CA ILE A 126 -10.57 -6.83 -8.38
C ILE A 126 -11.64 -7.14 -7.32
N GLN A 127 -12.65 -6.28 -7.18
CA GLN A 127 -13.68 -6.45 -6.15
C GLN A 127 -14.36 -7.82 -6.21
N GLU A 128 -14.58 -8.36 -7.41
CA GLU A 128 -15.22 -9.66 -7.58
C GLU A 128 -14.36 -10.79 -7.02
N GLU A 129 -13.05 -10.76 -7.26
CA GLU A 129 -12.13 -11.75 -6.72
C GLU A 129 -12.08 -11.71 -5.21
N TRP A 130 -12.10 -10.51 -4.64
CA TRP A 130 -11.99 -10.33 -3.20
C TRP A 130 -13.29 -10.67 -2.48
N ASN A 131 -14.44 -10.43 -3.13
CA ASN A 131 -15.74 -10.83 -2.59
C ASN A 131 -15.87 -12.35 -2.47
N ARG A 132 -15.26 -13.12 -3.37
CA ARG A 132 -15.23 -14.58 -3.29
C ARG A 132 -14.49 -15.07 -2.05
N ASN A 133 -13.44 -14.36 -1.67
CA ASN A 133 -12.64 -14.71 -0.49
C ASN A 133 -13.34 -14.34 0.82
N GLU A 134 -14.24 -13.37 0.81
CA GLU A 134 -15.02 -12.96 1.98
C GLU A 134 -16.20 -13.89 2.26
N ASN A 135 -16.62 -14.68 1.30
CA ASN A 135 -17.70 -15.63 1.43
C ASN A 135 -17.17 -17.04 1.71
#